data_26d64c0c17295cdb6f196b6515a3803a
#
_entry.id   26d64c0c17295cdb6f196b6515a3803a
#
_cell.length_a   1.000
_cell.length_b   1.000
_cell.length_c   1.000
_cell.angle_alpha   90.00
_cell.angle_beta   90.00
_cell.angle_gamma   90.00
#
_symmetry.space_group_name_H-M   'P 1'
#
loop_
_entity.id
_entity.type
_entity.pdbx_description
1 polymer ?
#
loop_
_entity_poly.entity_id
_entity_poly.type
_entity_poly.pdbx_seq_one_letter_code
_entity_poly.pdbx_strand_id
1 'polypeptide(L)'
;MRTRPLLLPLLITTLAAGGLTATASTAEAATVVQVSTAAQLKSALTTVGPGDTIRLADGTYTGNFKTTAAGTSSSRITLTGSSKAVLTTTGGGYGLYLNGASYWTVQGITLTGGQKGIMMDTAVGVTIDSVTVHGLDMEGVHFRRSSKDGVVKNSRIYDTGRDGRGMGEGVYVGTAGDLSDNSDRVQILNNTIGPGVGGENVDVKEGTSGTQIIGNTFDGSGLTGAHYDDSWVDVKGNDALVENNTGTHTSNTGYETHTQQPGWGCGTVFRSNTSDLSDDPGALQLAFNITNYQADSCPTTVYASNTVTGGKGLTNIAVTP
;
A
#
# COMPACT_ATOMS: atom_id res chain seq x y z
N MET A 1 26.16 -47.11 82.91
CA MET A 1 25.68 -46.97 81.49
C MET A 1 25.90 -45.53 81.04
N ARG A 2 26.85 -45.25 80.17
CA ARG A 2 27.19 -43.90 79.68
C ARG A 2 26.62 -43.75 78.30
N THR A 3 25.67 -42.83 78.11
CA THR A 3 25.10 -42.46 76.83
C THR A 3 25.99 -41.39 76.16
N ARG A 4 26.43 -41.65 74.94
CA ARG A 4 27.18 -40.72 74.10
C ARG A 4 26.17 -39.91 73.24
N PRO A 5 26.35 -38.60 73.06
CA PRO A 5 25.52 -37.83 72.11
C PRO A 5 26.05 -37.96 70.68
N LEU A 6 25.16 -38.18 69.71
CA LEU A 6 25.46 -38.13 68.27
C LEU A 6 25.57 -36.66 67.83
N LEU A 7 26.67 -36.30 67.22
CA LEU A 7 26.88 -35.05 66.51
C LEU A 7 26.43 -35.23 65.06
N LEU A 8 25.45 -34.42 64.64
CA LEU A 8 24.97 -34.32 63.26
C LEU A 8 25.78 -33.24 62.54
N PRO A 9 26.34 -33.47 61.33
CA PRO A 9 27.07 -32.42 60.58
C PRO A 9 26.10 -31.50 59.89
N LEU A 10 26.24 -30.19 60.08
CA LEU A 10 25.53 -29.11 59.42
C LEU A 10 26.08 -28.96 58.01
N LEU A 11 25.24 -29.28 57.00
CA LEU A 11 25.56 -29.07 55.58
C LEU A 11 25.30 -27.60 55.21
N ILE A 12 26.34 -26.81 54.96
CA ILE A 12 26.22 -25.44 54.50
C ILE A 12 26.15 -25.50 52.98
N THR A 13 24.97 -25.28 52.37
CA THR A 13 24.79 -25.08 50.94
C THR A 13 25.06 -23.61 50.59
N THR A 14 26.17 -23.34 49.94
CA THR A 14 26.47 -22.04 49.34
C THR A 14 25.64 -21.85 48.06
N LEU A 15 24.66 -20.95 48.07
CA LEU A 15 23.92 -20.49 46.89
C LEU A 15 24.87 -19.58 46.10
N ALA A 16 25.33 -20.04 44.94
CA ALA A 16 26.01 -19.19 43.97
C ALA A 16 24.97 -18.33 43.25
N ALA A 17 24.93 -17.06 43.57
CA ALA A 17 24.13 -16.07 42.82
C ALA A 17 24.78 -15.84 41.46
N GLY A 18 24.32 -16.55 40.42
CA GLY A 18 24.67 -16.27 39.03
C GLY A 18 24.06 -14.92 38.60
N GLY A 19 24.86 -13.88 38.60
CA GLY A 19 24.44 -12.58 38.03
C GLY A 19 24.26 -12.69 36.52
N LEU A 20 23.01 -12.63 36.05
CA LEU A 20 22.71 -12.35 34.64
C LEU A 20 23.17 -10.92 34.35
N THR A 21 24.29 -10.74 33.71
CA THR A 21 24.66 -9.47 33.09
C THR A 21 23.84 -9.33 31.82
N ALA A 22 22.73 -8.58 31.91
CA ALA A 22 22.01 -8.08 30.75
C ALA A 22 22.97 -7.12 30.01
N THR A 23 23.53 -7.54 28.89
CA THR A 23 24.20 -6.64 27.96
C THR A 23 23.14 -5.73 27.37
N ALA A 24 23.05 -4.49 27.87
CA ALA A 24 22.27 -3.45 27.21
C ALA A 24 22.89 -3.24 25.82
N SER A 25 22.17 -3.66 24.78
CA SER A 25 22.48 -3.26 23.41
C SER A 25 22.33 -1.74 23.36
N THR A 26 23.42 -1.02 23.20
CA THR A 26 23.37 0.42 22.92
C THR A 26 22.69 0.57 21.56
N ALA A 27 21.45 1.10 21.54
CA ALA A 27 20.83 1.51 20.31
C ALA A 27 21.77 2.53 19.65
N GLU A 28 22.21 2.23 18.44
CA GLU A 28 23.00 3.17 17.65
C GLU A 28 22.18 4.43 17.43
N ALA A 29 22.79 5.59 17.59
CA ALA A 29 22.08 6.86 17.46
C ALA A 29 21.62 7.04 16.02
N ALA A 30 20.33 7.37 15.82
CA ALA A 30 19.75 7.64 14.52
C ALA A 30 20.55 8.71 13.77
N THR A 31 20.93 8.46 12.53
CA THR A 31 21.73 9.36 11.70
C THR A 31 20.89 10.02 10.59
N VAL A 32 21.33 11.21 10.15
CA VAL A 32 20.77 11.86 8.98
C VAL A 32 21.83 11.92 7.88
N VAL A 33 21.61 11.13 6.84
CA VAL A 33 22.46 11.08 5.66
C VAL A 33 21.96 12.10 4.63
N GLN A 34 22.73 13.16 4.40
CA GLN A 34 22.42 14.16 3.37
C GLN A 34 22.86 13.65 2.00
N VAL A 35 21.98 13.68 1.00
CA VAL A 35 22.18 13.11 -0.33
C VAL A 35 21.85 14.16 -1.39
N SER A 36 22.74 14.35 -2.36
CA SER A 36 22.57 15.30 -3.47
C SER A 36 22.85 14.68 -4.84
N THR A 37 23.24 13.40 -4.91
CA THR A 37 23.49 12.67 -6.17
C THR A 37 22.90 11.28 -6.16
N ALA A 38 22.62 10.73 -7.35
CA ALA A 38 22.13 9.36 -7.51
C ALA A 38 23.08 8.30 -6.93
N ALA A 39 24.40 8.52 -7.05
CA ALA A 39 25.41 7.62 -6.49
C ALA A 39 25.38 7.61 -4.95
N GLN A 40 25.26 8.79 -4.33
CA GLN A 40 25.10 8.90 -2.88
C GLN A 40 23.80 8.24 -2.41
N LEU A 41 22.67 8.41 -3.13
CA LEU A 41 21.41 7.76 -2.80
C LEU A 41 21.55 6.23 -2.86
N LYS A 42 22.16 5.68 -3.91
CA LYS A 42 22.41 4.24 -4.02
C LYS A 42 23.25 3.72 -2.85
N SER A 43 24.29 4.44 -2.46
CA SER A 43 25.13 4.09 -1.29
C SER A 43 24.32 4.15 0.01
N ALA A 44 23.59 5.25 0.25
CA ALA A 44 22.79 5.42 1.47
C ALA A 44 21.74 4.30 1.63
N LEU A 45 21.05 3.92 0.56
CA LEU A 45 20.05 2.84 0.56
C LEU A 45 20.62 1.47 0.96
N THR A 46 21.94 1.28 0.93
CA THR A 46 22.58 0.02 1.34
C THR A 46 23.21 0.07 2.74
N THR A 47 23.34 1.26 3.32
CA THR A 47 24.07 1.45 4.59
C THR A 47 23.20 1.87 5.77
N VAL A 48 22.00 2.43 5.50
CA VAL A 48 21.08 2.88 6.57
C VAL A 48 20.54 1.71 7.39
N GLY A 49 20.30 2.00 8.66
CA GLY A 49 19.68 1.09 9.62
C GLY A 49 18.45 1.69 10.32
N PRO A 50 17.90 0.98 11.31
CA PRO A 50 16.72 1.41 12.05
C PRO A 50 16.88 2.79 12.68
N GLY A 51 15.97 3.71 12.39
CA GLY A 51 15.96 5.08 12.89
C GLY A 51 16.64 6.11 11.98
N ASP A 52 17.40 5.67 10.99
CA ASP A 52 18.12 6.58 10.10
C ASP A 52 17.20 7.33 9.12
N THR A 53 17.67 8.49 8.70
CA THR A 53 16.99 9.33 7.71
C THR A 53 17.92 9.62 6.53
N ILE A 54 17.48 9.28 5.32
CA ILE A 54 18.08 9.76 4.08
C ILE A 54 17.34 11.03 3.69
N ARG A 55 18.05 12.16 3.65
CA ARG A 55 17.49 13.44 3.23
C ARG A 55 18.03 13.85 1.87
N LEU A 56 17.14 13.93 0.90
CA LEU A 56 17.46 14.33 -0.46
C LEU A 56 17.46 15.85 -0.59
N ALA A 57 18.51 16.40 -1.20
CA ALA A 57 18.47 17.76 -1.72
C ALA A 57 17.57 17.84 -2.96
N ASP A 58 17.09 19.02 -3.29
CA ASP A 58 16.41 19.27 -4.56
C ASP A 58 17.30 18.88 -5.73
N GLY A 59 16.74 18.19 -6.73
CA GLY A 59 17.48 17.73 -7.90
C GLY A 59 16.94 16.43 -8.46
N THR A 60 17.50 16.02 -9.60
CA THR A 60 17.10 14.79 -10.29
C THR A 60 18.08 13.66 -10.01
N TYR A 61 17.55 12.56 -9.49
CA TYR A 61 18.28 11.32 -9.20
C TYR A 61 17.91 10.28 -10.25
N THR A 62 18.80 10.06 -11.20
CA THR A 62 18.53 9.12 -12.31
C THR A 62 19.07 7.73 -11.98
N GLY A 63 18.20 6.72 -12.01
CA GLY A 63 18.56 5.32 -11.80
C GLY A 63 17.43 4.50 -11.18
N ASN A 64 17.67 3.19 -11.06
CA ASN A 64 16.82 2.29 -10.30
C ASN A 64 17.35 2.23 -8.87
N PHE A 65 16.52 2.59 -7.90
CA PHE A 65 16.90 2.64 -6.49
C PHE A 65 16.28 1.45 -5.75
N LYS A 66 17.12 0.65 -5.11
CA LYS A 66 16.71 -0.55 -4.40
C LYS A 66 17.33 -0.60 -3.02
N THR A 67 16.57 -1.08 -2.04
CA THR A 67 17.07 -1.39 -0.71
C THR A 67 16.48 -2.70 -0.20
N THR A 68 17.24 -3.36 0.68
CA THR A 68 16.80 -4.49 1.51
C THR A 68 16.94 -4.15 3.00
N ALA A 69 17.44 -2.95 3.33
CA ALA A 69 17.54 -2.48 4.70
C ALA A 69 16.15 -2.36 5.32
N ALA A 70 15.97 -2.84 6.53
CA ALA A 70 14.71 -2.78 7.24
C ALA A 70 14.84 -1.96 8.53
N GLY A 71 13.84 -1.12 8.76
CA GLY A 71 13.63 -0.50 10.06
C GLY A 71 12.93 -1.45 11.03
N THR A 72 12.44 -0.89 12.13
CA THR A 72 11.54 -1.57 13.06
C THR A 72 10.28 -0.71 13.25
N SER A 73 9.24 -1.27 13.86
CA SER A 73 8.02 -0.51 14.15
C SER A 73 8.26 0.71 15.05
N SER A 74 9.27 0.66 15.92
CA SER A 74 9.67 1.74 16.83
C SER A 74 10.79 2.62 16.29
N SER A 75 11.51 2.18 15.26
CA SER A 75 12.67 2.88 14.68
C SER A 75 12.64 2.72 13.16
N ARG A 76 11.76 3.49 12.51
CA ARG A 76 11.58 3.45 11.06
C ARG A 76 12.77 4.06 10.33
N ILE A 77 13.06 3.58 9.13
CA ILE A 77 13.98 4.26 8.21
C ILE A 77 13.16 5.27 7.39
N THR A 78 13.69 6.48 7.21
CA THR A 78 13.00 7.54 6.49
C THR A 78 13.79 7.97 5.25
N LEU A 79 13.13 7.99 4.08
CA LEU A 79 13.58 8.67 2.87
C LEU A 79 12.72 9.92 2.69
N THR A 80 13.32 11.10 2.75
CA THR A 80 12.58 12.36 2.67
C THR A 80 13.26 13.40 1.79
N GLY A 81 12.47 14.28 1.24
CA GLY A 81 12.91 15.43 0.44
C GLY A 81 11.72 16.36 0.17
N SER A 82 11.94 17.39 -0.62
CA SER A 82 10.85 18.18 -1.19
C SER A 82 10.33 17.53 -2.48
N SER A 83 9.22 18.03 -3.01
CA SER A 83 8.70 17.61 -4.32
C SER A 83 9.65 17.88 -5.50
N LYS A 84 10.72 18.67 -5.28
CA LYS A 84 11.79 18.90 -6.25
C LYS A 84 12.92 17.88 -6.16
N ALA A 85 12.91 16.99 -5.18
CA ALA A 85 13.79 15.82 -5.13
C ALA A 85 13.13 14.71 -5.98
N VAL A 86 13.57 14.55 -7.22
CA VAL A 86 12.92 13.74 -8.25
C VAL A 86 13.71 12.46 -8.49
N LEU A 87 13.15 11.30 -8.17
CA LEU A 87 13.68 10.01 -8.60
C LEU A 87 13.11 9.68 -9.98
N THR A 88 13.99 9.37 -10.94
CA THR A 88 13.58 9.01 -12.30
C THR A 88 14.41 7.86 -12.84
N THR A 89 13.83 7.07 -13.74
CA THR A 89 14.58 6.03 -14.46
C THR A 89 14.56 6.29 -15.96
N THR A 90 15.61 5.85 -16.63
CA THR A 90 15.69 5.81 -18.11
C THR A 90 15.71 4.35 -18.54
N GLY A 91 14.61 3.87 -19.10
CA GLY A 91 14.42 2.45 -19.43
C GLY A 91 13.65 1.72 -18.33
N GLY A 92 13.40 0.45 -18.48
CA GLY A 92 12.58 -0.34 -17.57
C GLY A 92 13.09 -0.39 -16.13
N GLY A 93 12.20 -0.78 -15.21
CA GLY A 93 12.51 -0.96 -13.79
C GLY A 93 11.74 0.01 -12.90
N TYR A 94 12.06 -0.02 -11.62
CA TYR A 94 11.28 0.68 -10.59
C TYR A 94 12.01 1.93 -10.10
N GLY A 95 11.27 3.02 -9.90
CA GLY A 95 11.83 4.25 -9.32
C GLY A 95 12.43 4.00 -7.93
N LEU A 96 11.65 3.34 -7.05
CA LEU A 96 12.12 2.86 -5.75
C LEU A 96 11.62 1.43 -5.52
N TYR A 97 12.52 0.53 -5.16
CA TYR A 97 12.21 -0.86 -4.85
C TYR A 97 12.58 -1.23 -3.41
N LEU A 98 11.56 -1.46 -2.60
CA LEU A 98 11.66 -1.92 -1.22
C LEU A 98 11.48 -3.44 -1.19
N ASN A 99 12.59 -4.19 -1.17
CA ASN A 99 12.60 -5.66 -1.24
C ASN A 99 12.94 -6.28 0.12
N GLY A 100 11.95 -6.74 0.85
CA GLY A 100 12.08 -7.13 2.26
C GLY A 100 12.33 -5.94 3.20
N ALA A 101 12.30 -4.72 2.66
CA ALA A 101 12.63 -3.48 3.36
C ALA A 101 11.41 -2.97 4.15
N SER A 102 11.18 -3.55 5.32
CA SER A 102 10.06 -3.23 6.20
C SER A 102 10.26 -1.92 6.98
N TYR A 103 9.16 -1.31 7.42
CA TYR A 103 9.14 -0.13 8.29
C TYR A 103 9.89 1.08 7.74
N TRP A 104 9.70 1.37 6.46
CA TRP A 104 10.13 2.61 5.82
C TRP A 104 9.05 3.68 5.86
N THR A 105 9.47 4.93 5.89
CA THR A 105 8.67 6.09 5.54
C THR A 105 9.29 6.76 4.33
N VAL A 106 8.54 6.86 3.23
CA VAL A 106 8.94 7.60 2.02
C VAL A 106 8.08 8.85 1.94
N GLN A 107 8.69 10.03 1.99
CA GLN A 107 7.95 11.26 2.21
C GLN A 107 8.40 12.42 1.33
N GLY A 108 7.42 13.13 0.73
CA GLY A 108 7.58 14.47 0.17
C GLY A 108 8.24 14.53 -1.21
N ILE A 109 8.74 13.43 -1.74
CA ILE A 109 9.51 13.35 -2.98
C ILE A 109 8.63 13.10 -4.21
N THR A 110 9.21 13.28 -5.40
CA THR A 110 8.58 12.91 -6.67
C THR A 110 9.25 11.69 -7.29
N LEU A 111 8.44 10.78 -7.85
CA LEU A 111 8.89 9.64 -8.65
C LEU A 111 8.27 9.74 -10.05
N THR A 112 9.10 9.61 -11.08
CA THR A 112 8.63 9.70 -12.47
C THR A 112 9.49 8.89 -13.42
N GLY A 113 8.90 8.44 -14.52
CA GLY A 113 9.58 7.63 -15.53
C GLY A 113 9.85 6.20 -15.07
N GLY A 114 10.13 5.33 -16.05
CA GLY A 114 10.33 3.90 -15.84
C GLY A 114 9.05 3.10 -15.78
N GLN A 115 9.20 1.83 -15.40
CA GLN A 115 8.08 0.88 -15.42
C GLN A 115 7.09 1.12 -14.29
N LYS A 116 7.54 1.19 -13.03
CA LYS A 116 6.71 1.41 -11.84
C LYS A 116 7.34 2.45 -10.91
N GLY A 117 6.50 3.17 -10.17
CA GLY A 117 6.98 4.19 -9.24
C GLY A 117 7.63 3.58 -8.00
N ILE A 118 6.81 3.08 -7.07
CA ILE A 118 7.27 2.45 -5.82
C ILE A 118 6.80 1.01 -5.80
N MET A 119 7.76 0.10 -5.74
CA MET A 119 7.51 -1.34 -5.70
C MET A 119 7.90 -1.92 -4.34
N MET A 120 7.02 -2.70 -3.74
CA MET A 120 7.25 -3.37 -2.46
C MET A 120 7.05 -4.88 -2.62
N ASP A 121 8.09 -5.65 -2.28
CA ASP A 121 8.03 -7.11 -2.15
C ASP A 121 8.37 -7.48 -0.70
N THR A 122 7.51 -8.20 -0.02
CA THR A 122 7.73 -8.71 1.35
C THR A 122 8.13 -7.59 2.34
N ALA A 123 7.59 -6.39 2.15
CA ALA A 123 7.92 -5.19 2.92
C ALA A 123 6.73 -4.79 3.82
N VAL A 124 6.85 -5.05 5.11
CA VAL A 124 5.79 -4.85 6.10
C VAL A 124 5.83 -3.42 6.66
N GLY A 125 4.66 -2.80 6.87
CA GLY A 125 4.53 -1.54 7.57
C GLY A 125 5.19 -0.34 6.88
N VAL A 126 5.27 -0.33 5.55
CA VAL A 126 5.78 0.81 4.78
C VAL A 126 4.75 1.94 4.75
N THR A 127 5.20 3.17 4.95
CA THR A 127 4.38 4.38 4.79
C THR A 127 4.89 5.22 3.64
N ILE A 128 4.01 5.52 2.69
CA ILE A 128 4.23 6.45 1.58
C ILE A 128 3.36 7.67 1.87
N ASP A 129 3.94 8.83 2.08
CA ASP A 129 3.24 10.03 2.54
C ASP A 129 3.64 11.25 1.72
N SER A 130 2.65 11.99 1.24
CA SER A 130 2.86 13.27 0.56
C SER A 130 3.81 13.19 -0.63
N VAL A 131 3.81 12.07 -1.36
CA VAL A 131 4.63 11.89 -2.57
C VAL A 131 3.84 12.24 -3.83
N THR A 132 4.57 12.58 -4.90
CA THR A 132 4.02 12.69 -6.25
C THR A 132 4.56 11.56 -7.10
N VAL A 133 3.68 10.79 -7.75
CA VAL A 133 4.06 9.65 -8.61
C VAL A 133 3.38 9.83 -9.96
N HIS A 134 4.16 9.88 -11.05
CA HIS A 134 3.58 10.09 -12.38
C HIS A 134 4.50 9.70 -13.54
N GLY A 135 3.93 9.67 -14.75
CA GLY A 135 4.69 9.48 -15.98
C GLY A 135 5.31 8.07 -16.09
N LEU A 136 4.58 7.04 -15.70
CA LEU A 136 5.05 5.66 -15.60
C LEU A 136 4.46 4.78 -16.71
N ASP A 137 5.19 3.76 -17.10
CA ASP A 137 4.71 2.81 -18.10
C ASP A 137 3.68 1.83 -17.53
N MET A 138 3.75 1.54 -16.23
CA MET A 138 2.84 0.66 -15.48
C MET A 138 2.40 1.34 -14.17
N GLU A 139 2.23 0.57 -13.08
CA GLU A 139 1.59 1.00 -11.83
C GLU A 139 2.37 2.09 -11.07
N GLY A 140 1.63 2.94 -10.38
CA GLY A 140 2.17 3.98 -9.51
C GLY A 140 2.83 3.41 -8.25
N VAL A 141 2.07 2.70 -7.45
CA VAL A 141 2.50 2.08 -6.19
C VAL A 141 1.99 0.65 -6.14
N HIS A 142 2.86 -0.31 -5.88
CA HIS A 142 2.50 -1.73 -5.86
C HIS A 142 2.96 -2.43 -4.58
N PHE A 143 2.02 -2.97 -3.81
CA PHE A 143 2.25 -3.86 -2.66
C PHE A 143 2.11 -5.31 -3.11
N ARG A 144 3.17 -6.10 -2.99
CA ARG A 144 3.21 -7.46 -3.50
C ARG A 144 3.97 -8.41 -2.56
N ARG A 145 3.74 -9.72 -2.74
CA ARG A 145 4.44 -10.79 -1.99
C ARG A 145 4.34 -10.60 -0.48
N SER A 146 3.10 -10.44 0.01
CA SER A 146 2.78 -10.27 1.42
C SER A 146 3.38 -9.00 2.04
N SER A 147 3.37 -7.90 1.29
CA SER A 147 3.69 -6.56 1.80
C SER A 147 2.50 -6.01 2.60
N LYS A 148 2.45 -6.36 3.89
CA LYS A 148 1.32 -6.09 4.80
C LYS A 148 1.43 -4.75 5.51
N ASP A 149 0.28 -4.28 6.04
CA ASP A 149 0.20 -3.12 6.92
C ASP A 149 0.83 -1.86 6.29
N GLY A 150 0.77 -1.78 4.95
CA GLY A 150 1.25 -0.64 4.19
C GLY A 150 0.29 0.54 4.23
N VAL A 151 0.80 1.76 4.08
CA VAL A 151 -0.01 2.99 4.02
C VAL A 151 0.44 3.85 2.86
N VAL A 152 -0.49 4.23 1.98
CA VAL A 152 -0.30 5.31 0.99
C VAL A 152 -1.25 6.44 1.35
N LYS A 153 -0.71 7.62 1.63
CA LYS A 153 -1.55 8.73 2.08
C LYS A 153 -1.09 10.10 1.58
N ASN A 154 -2.04 11.04 1.50
CA ASN A 154 -1.80 12.44 1.18
C ASN A 154 -1.00 12.64 -0.12
N SER A 155 -1.05 11.67 -1.01
CA SER A 155 -0.19 11.57 -2.19
C SER A 155 -0.97 11.87 -3.47
N ARG A 156 -0.24 12.24 -4.52
CA ARG A 156 -0.80 12.44 -5.85
C ARG A 156 -0.20 11.42 -6.82
N ILE A 157 -1.07 10.63 -7.47
CA ILE A 157 -0.69 9.59 -8.42
C ILE A 157 -1.46 9.84 -9.71
N TYR A 158 -0.77 9.99 -10.85
CA TYR A 158 -1.41 10.30 -12.13
C TYR A 158 -0.51 9.94 -13.30
N ASP A 159 -1.05 9.89 -14.52
CA ASP A 159 -0.31 9.60 -15.77
C ASP A 159 0.52 8.30 -15.63
N THR A 160 -0.17 7.20 -15.30
CA THR A 160 0.39 5.84 -15.20
C THR A 160 -0.16 4.96 -16.33
N GLY A 161 0.45 3.79 -16.59
CA GLY A 161 -0.02 2.88 -17.64
C GLY A 161 0.27 3.36 -19.05
N ARG A 162 1.31 4.16 -19.26
CA ARG A 162 1.65 4.78 -20.55
C ARG A 162 2.05 3.77 -21.62
N ASP A 163 2.35 2.53 -21.27
CA ASP A 163 2.61 1.46 -22.24
C ASP A 163 1.31 0.92 -22.90
N GLY A 164 0.13 1.34 -22.44
CA GLY A 164 -1.16 1.06 -23.05
C GLY A 164 -1.60 -0.40 -22.97
N ARG A 165 -1.08 -1.17 -22.00
CA ARG A 165 -1.41 -2.59 -21.83
C ARG A 165 -2.45 -2.86 -20.74
N GLY A 166 -3.05 -1.82 -20.16
CA GLY A 166 -4.00 -1.94 -19.05
C GLY A 166 -3.39 -2.39 -17.73
N MET A 167 -2.10 -2.16 -17.53
CA MET A 167 -1.35 -2.46 -16.31
C MET A 167 -0.79 -1.17 -15.73
N GLY A 168 -1.67 -0.23 -15.49
CA GLY A 168 -1.28 1.12 -15.13
C GLY A 168 -1.98 1.64 -13.90
N GLU A 169 -2.36 0.77 -12.99
CA GLU A 169 -3.10 1.10 -11.78
C GLU A 169 -2.38 2.17 -10.95
N GLY A 170 -3.16 3.06 -10.35
CA GLY A 170 -2.61 4.06 -9.44
C GLY A 170 -1.98 3.40 -8.22
N VAL A 171 -2.74 2.56 -7.52
CA VAL A 171 -2.28 1.71 -6.42
C VAL A 171 -2.76 0.28 -6.65
N TYR A 172 -1.83 -0.65 -6.66
CA TYR A 172 -2.08 -2.07 -6.86
C TYR A 172 -1.72 -2.87 -5.60
N VAL A 173 -2.66 -3.67 -5.10
CA VAL A 173 -2.50 -4.44 -3.86
C VAL A 173 -2.64 -5.92 -4.16
N GLY A 174 -1.58 -6.69 -3.92
CA GLY A 174 -1.53 -8.13 -4.19
C GLY A 174 -0.95 -8.47 -5.55
N THR A 175 -1.13 -9.72 -5.96
CA THR A 175 -0.69 -10.28 -7.24
C THR A 175 -1.82 -11.08 -7.86
N ALA A 176 -2.23 -10.76 -9.08
CA ALA A 176 -3.30 -11.48 -9.78
C ALA A 176 -3.05 -12.98 -9.82
N GLY A 177 -4.03 -13.78 -9.40
CA GLY A 177 -3.97 -15.24 -9.41
C GLY A 177 -3.10 -15.88 -8.32
N ASP A 178 -2.42 -15.12 -7.48
CA ASP A 178 -1.58 -15.63 -6.40
C ASP A 178 -2.26 -15.51 -5.04
N LEU A 179 -2.99 -16.54 -4.63
CA LEU A 179 -3.67 -16.59 -3.34
C LEU A 179 -2.72 -16.67 -2.12
N SER A 180 -1.42 -16.86 -2.35
CA SER A 180 -0.41 -16.81 -1.29
C SER A 180 0.12 -15.41 -1.03
N ASP A 181 -0.22 -14.45 -1.88
CA ASP A 181 0.12 -13.04 -1.69
C ASP A 181 -0.82 -12.38 -0.68
N ASN A 182 -0.47 -12.49 0.59
CA ASN A 182 -1.23 -11.86 1.67
C ASN A 182 -0.75 -10.42 1.91
N SER A 183 -0.81 -9.55 0.91
CA SER A 183 -0.57 -8.10 1.06
C SER A 183 -1.78 -7.45 1.77
N ASP A 184 -1.99 -7.84 3.03
CA ASP A 184 -3.17 -7.53 3.83
C ASP A 184 -3.09 -6.16 4.52
N ARG A 185 -4.27 -5.62 4.86
CA ARG A 185 -4.45 -4.42 5.70
C ARG A 185 -3.72 -3.20 5.15
N VAL A 186 -3.62 -3.10 3.83
CA VAL A 186 -3.11 -1.90 3.17
C VAL A 186 -4.12 -0.76 3.34
N GLN A 187 -3.63 0.44 3.63
CA GLN A 187 -4.43 1.64 3.78
C GLN A 187 -4.10 2.65 2.67
N ILE A 188 -5.12 3.11 1.97
CA ILE A 188 -5.03 4.09 0.88
C ILE A 188 -5.88 5.29 1.31
N LEU A 189 -5.23 6.34 1.82
CA LEU A 189 -5.89 7.38 2.61
C LEU A 189 -5.66 8.79 2.05
N ASN A 190 -6.72 9.54 1.77
CA ASN A 190 -6.65 10.95 1.41
C ASN A 190 -5.72 11.24 0.24
N ASN A 191 -5.68 10.38 -0.77
CA ASN A 191 -4.88 10.59 -1.97
C ASN A 191 -5.73 11.23 -3.07
N THR A 192 -5.07 11.88 -4.03
CA THR A 192 -5.63 12.22 -5.33
C THR A 192 -5.03 11.27 -6.36
N ILE A 193 -5.87 10.43 -6.97
CA ILE A 193 -5.45 9.43 -7.94
C ILE A 193 -6.15 9.71 -9.27
N GLY A 194 -5.36 9.94 -10.32
CA GLY A 194 -5.78 10.45 -11.60
C GLY A 194 -5.45 11.96 -11.77
N PRO A 195 -5.73 12.54 -12.96
CA PRO A 195 -6.16 11.88 -14.20
C PRO A 195 -5.07 11.05 -14.87
N GLY A 196 -5.44 10.35 -15.96
CA GLY A 196 -4.46 9.66 -16.81
C GLY A 196 -3.88 8.39 -16.19
N VAL A 197 -4.63 7.74 -15.31
CA VAL A 197 -4.32 6.39 -14.82
C VAL A 197 -4.86 5.39 -15.86
N GLY A 198 -3.99 4.57 -16.43
CA GLY A 198 -4.29 3.65 -17.53
C GLY A 198 -4.61 2.23 -17.08
N GLY A 199 -5.10 2.08 -15.91
CA GLY A 199 -5.72 0.94 -15.24
C GLY A 199 -6.70 1.49 -14.22
N GLU A 200 -7.19 0.70 -13.28
CA GLU A 200 -8.01 1.21 -12.17
C GLU A 200 -7.21 2.19 -11.30
N ASN A 201 -7.87 3.19 -10.73
CA ASN A 201 -7.17 4.05 -9.77
C ASN A 201 -6.66 3.24 -8.56
N VAL A 202 -7.43 2.22 -8.14
CA VAL A 202 -7.02 1.23 -7.12
C VAL A 202 -7.51 -0.15 -7.53
N ASP A 203 -6.61 -1.12 -7.56
CA ASP A 203 -6.95 -2.54 -7.77
C ASP A 203 -6.47 -3.38 -6.59
N VAL A 204 -7.39 -4.13 -5.98
CA VAL A 204 -7.16 -4.99 -4.81
C VAL A 204 -7.37 -6.44 -5.21
N LYS A 205 -6.29 -7.18 -5.32
CA LYS A 205 -6.33 -8.57 -5.84
C LYS A 205 -6.77 -9.60 -4.81
N GLU A 206 -7.29 -10.70 -5.32
CA GLU A 206 -7.54 -11.92 -4.56
C GLU A 206 -6.26 -12.39 -3.83
N GLY A 207 -6.41 -13.04 -2.70
CA GLY A 207 -5.31 -13.37 -1.78
C GLY A 207 -5.10 -12.31 -0.69
N THR A 208 -5.62 -11.09 -0.87
CA THR A 208 -5.47 -10.00 0.10
C THR A 208 -6.73 -9.76 0.91
N SER A 209 -6.60 -9.26 2.12
CA SER A 209 -7.74 -8.99 3.01
C SER A 209 -7.57 -7.70 3.82
N GLY A 210 -8.71 -7.05 4.13
CA GLY A 210 -8.75 -5.92 5.06
C GLY A 210 -8.18 -4.61 4.52
N THR A 211 -8.14 -4.43 3.19
CA THR A 211 -7.72 -3.15 2.57
C THR A 211 -8.70 -2.03 2.91
N GLN A 212 -8.18 -0.85 3.25
CA GLN A 212 -8.97 0.34 3.54
C GLN A 212 -8.69 1.43 2.49
N ILE A 213 -9.73 1.90 1.82
CA ILE A 213 -9.69 2.93 0.79
C ILE A 213 -10.56 4.09 1.27
N ILE A 214 -9.93 5.11 1.88
CA ILE A 214 -10.69 6.10 2.65
C ILE A 214 -10.28 7.54 2.27
N GLY A 215 -11.27 8.38 1.98
CA GLY A 215 -11.08 9.82 1.79
C GLY A 215 -10.34 10.20 0.51
N ASN A 216 -10.24 9.30 -0.48
CA ASN A 216 -9.52 9.58 -1.71
C ASN A 216 -10.41 10.33 -2.71
N THR A 217 -9.74 11.06 -3.61
CA THR A 217 -10.36 11.66 -4.80
C THR A 217 -9.86 10.90 -6.03
N PHE A 218 -10.79 10.36 -6.79
CA PHE A 218 -10.53 9.63 -8.03
C PHE A 218 -10.94 10.45 -9.24
N ASP A 219 -10.07 10.53 -10.23
CA ASP A 219 -10.35 11.03 -11.57
C ASP A 219 -10.02 9.93 -12.58
N GLY A 220 -11.04 9.29 -13.12
CA GLY A 220 -10.93 8.21 -14.08
C GLY A 220 -10.71 8.67 -15.53
N SER A 221 -10.36 9.94 -15.76
CA SER A 221 -10.00 10.44 -17.10
C SER A 221 -8.70 9.76 -17.59
N GLY A 222 -8.77 8.57 -18.08
CA GLY A 222 -7.66 7.71 -18.49
C GLY A 222 -8.11 6.27 -18.62
N LEU A 223 -9.22 5.94 -17.96
CA LEU A 223 -9.91 4.66 -18.09
C LEU A 223 -10.51 4.52 -19.47
N THR A 224 -10.30 3.41 -20.13
CA THR A 224 -10.74 3.16 -21.51
C THR A 224 -11.78 2.04 -21.60
N GLY A 225 -11.88 1.19 -20.60
CA GLY A 225 -12.64 -0.05 -20.61
C GLY A 225 -12.04 -1.14 -21.52
N ALA A 226 -10.88 -0.88 -22.14
CA ALA A 226 -10.31 -1.79 -23.14
C ALA A 226 -9.64 -3.04 -22.55
N HIS A 227 -9.15 -2.94 -21.31
CA HIS A 227 -8.44 -4.01 -20.60
C HIS A 227 -9.03 -4.26 -19.22
N TYR A 228 -10.35 -4.12 -19.10
CA TYR A 228 -11.10 -4.18 -17.83
C TYR A 228 -10.77 -3.00 -16.88
N ASP A 229 -10.19 -1.93 -17.42
CA ASP A 229 -9.91 -0.66 -16.76
C ASP A 229 -11.17 0.23 -16.81
N ASP A 230 -12.26 -0.20 -16.19
CA ASP A 230 -13.57 0.40 -16.36
C ASP A 230 -14.22 0.95 -15.08
N SER A 231 -13.46 0.97 -13.99
CA SER A 231 -13.87 1.54 -12.70
C SER A 231 -12.72 2.27 -11.98
N TRP A 232 -13.06 3.13 -11.01
CA TRP A 232 -12.03 3.74 -10.15
C TRP A 232 -11.39 2.72 -9.22
N VAL A 233 -12.20 1.81 -8.68
CA VAL A 233 -11.76 0.82 -7.70
C VAL A 233 -12.34 -0.53 -8.05
N ASP A 234 -11.49 -1.52 -8.22
CA ASP A 234 -11.86 -2.92 -8.36
C ASP A 234 -11.36 -3.76 -7.19
N VAL A 235 -12.29 -4.43 -6.50
CA VAL A 235 -11.98 -5.23 -5.29
C VAL A 235 -12.22 -6.70 -5.58
N LYS A 236 -11.14 -7.46 -5.62
CA LYS A 236 -11.11 -8.92 -5.72
C LYS A 236 -10.63 -9.58 -4.42
N GLY A 237 -10.10 -8.77 -3.48
CA GLY A 237 -9.74 -9.19 -2.11
C GLY A 237 -10.95 -9.28 -1.18
N ASN A 238 -10.74 -9.71 0.06
CA ASN A 238 -11.79 -9.83 1.07
C ASN A 238 -11.78 -8.69 2.08
N ASP A 239 -12.95 -8.42 2.68
CA ASP A 239 -13.13 -7.54 3.84
C ASP A 239 -12.61 -6.12 3.63
N ALA A 240 -12.74 -5.58 2.42
CA ALA A 240 -12.33 -4.21 2.12
C ALA A 240 -13.32 -3.18 2.70
N LEU A 241 -12.80 -2.05 3.16
CA LEU A 241 -13.57 -0.87 3.54
C LEU A 241 -13.31 0.25 2.53
N VAL A 242 -14.36 0.70 1.85
CA VAL A 242 -14.32 1.80 0.89
C VAL A 242 -15.22 2.92 1.40
N GLU A 243 -14.63 4.01 1.90
CA GLU A 243 -15.35 5.00 2.68
C GLU A 243 -14.91 6.44 2.36
N ASN A 244 -15.86 7.37 2.32
CA ASN A 244 -15.62 8.81 2.16
C ASN A 244 -14.79 9.19 0.92
N ASN A 245 -14.85 8.40 -0.15
CA ASN A 245 -14.17 8.72 -1.39
C ASN A 245 -15.08 9.54 -2.32
N THR A 246 -14.46 10.33 -3.20
CA THR A 246 -15.15 11.04 -4.27
C THR A 246 -14.56 10.63 -5.61
N GLY A 247 -15.40 10.29 -6.58
CA GLY A 247 -14.97 9.88 -7.93
C GLY A 247 -15.71 10.64 -9.03
N THR A 248 -14.98 10.91 -10.12
CA THR A 248 -15.46 11.55 -11.36
C THR A 248 -14.83 10.88 -12.58
N HIS A 249 -15.45 10.98 -13.75
CA HIS A 249 -14.92 10.51 -15.03
C HIS A 249 -14.55 9.01 -15.01
N THR A 250 -15.52 8.13 -14.91
CA THR A 250 -15.28 6.70 -15.12
C THR A 250 -15.63 6.29 -16.55
N SER A 251 -15.26 5.08 -16.95
CA SER A 251 -15.60 4.53 -18.27
C SER A 251 -16.81 3.58 -18.26
N ASN A 252 -17.23 3.08 -17.09
CA ASN A 252 -18.39 2.17 -17.00
C ASN A 252 -19.05 2.16 -15.61
N THR A 253 -18.27 2.06 -14.51
CA THR A 253 -18.78 2.06 -13.13
C THR A 253 -17.86 2.87 -12.22
N GLY A 254 -18.34 3.22 -11.03
CA GLY A 254 -17.48 3.86 -10.03
C GLY A 254 -16.60 2.86 -9.30
N TYR A 255 -17.22 1.86 -8.71
CA TYR A 255 -16.59 0.84 -7.87
C TYR A 255 -17.11 -0.54 -8.25
N GLU A 256 -16.23 -1.53 -8.26
CA GLU A 256 -16.61 -2.91 -8.55
C GLU A 256 -16.10 -3.90 -7.51
N THR A 257 -16.78 -5.05 -7.40
CA THR A 257 -16.25 -6.24 -6.73
C THR A 257 -16.34 -7.42 -7.67
N HIS A 258 -15.30 -8.26 -7.68
CA HIS A 258 -15.24 -9.46 -8.51
C HIS A 258 -14.79 -10.70 -7.72
N THR A 259 -15.35 -11.86 -8.05
CA THR A 259 -14.80 -13.14 -7.66
C THR A 259 -13.95 -13.71 -8.80
N GLN A 260 -12.65 -13.50 -8.75
CA GLN A 260 -11.71 -14.13 -9.67
C GLN A 260 -11.37 -15.56 -9.23
N GLN A 261 -11.43 -15.82 -7.94
CA GLN A 261 -11.18 -17.13 -7.32
C GLN A 261 -12.27 -17.43 -6.27
N PRO A 262 -12.70 -18.69 -6.12
CA PRO A 262 -13.72 -19.06 -5.13
C PRO A 262 -13.37 -18.59 -3.71
N GLY A 263 -14.33 -17.92 -3.05
CA GLY A 263 -14.17 -17.41 -1.68
C GLY A 263 -13.45 -16.06 -1.58
N TRP A 264 -13.19 -15.39 -2.69
CA TRP A 264 -12.57 -14.08 -2.74
C TRP A 264 -13.52 -13.02 -3.32
N GLY A 265 -13.21 -11.74 -3.10
CA GLY A 265 -14.03 -10.60 -3.49
C GLY A 265 -15.25 -10.39 -2.59
N CYS A 266 -15.20 -10.87 -1.34
CA CYS A 266 -16.33 -10.88 -0.42
C CYS A 266 -16.09 -9.96 0.78
N GLY A 267 -17.16 -9.59 1.49
CA GLY A 267 -17.08 -8.82 2.73
C GLY A 267 -16.81 -7.32 2.55
N THR A 268 -16.81 -6.81 1.32
CA THR A 268 -16.57 -5.38 1.08
C THR A 268 -17.71 -4.51 1.61
N VAL A 269 -17.36 -3.40 2.23
CA VAL A 269 -18.27 -2.39 2.77
C VAL A 269 -18.04 -1.07 2.05
N PHE A 270 -19.10 -0.53 1.43
CA PHE A 270 -19.12 0.79 0.80
C PHE A 270 -20.02 1.74 1.59
N ARG A 271 -19.47 2.87 2.07
CA ARG A 271 -20.26 3.88 2.79
C ARG A 271 -19.72 5.30 2.60
N SER A 272 -20.62 6.26 2.58
CA SER A 272 -20.31 7.70 2.52
C SER A 272 -19.45 8.10 1.33
N ASN A 273 -19.48 7.36 0.22
CA ASN A 273 -18.79 7.72 -1.00
C ASN A 273 -19.69 8.61 -1.88
N THR A 274 -19.09 9.49 -2.67
CA THR A 274 -19.76 10.37 -3.64
C THR A 274 -19.27 10.04 -5.03
N SER A 275 -20.19 9.68 -5.93
CA SER A 275 -19.91 9.31 -7.32
C SER A 275 -20.58 10.28 -8.28
N ASP A 276 -19.81 10.86 -9.18
CA ASP A 276 -20.35 11.62 -10.32
C ASP A 276 -20.14 10.82 -11.61
N LEU A 277 -21.25 10.30 -12.14
CA LEU A 277 -21.32 9.49 -13.37
C LEU A 277 -21.96 10.28 -14.51
N SER A 278 -22.01 11.61 -14.42
CA SER A 278 -22.71 12.44 -15.43
C SER A 278 -22.12 12.30 -16.82
N ASP A 279 -20.81 12.05 -16.91
CA ASP A 279 -20.05 11.91 -18.16
C ASP A 279 -19.66 10.46 -18.48
N ASP A 280 -20.22 9.47 -17.75
CA ASP A 280 -19.89 8.05 -17.94
C ASP A 280 -20.44 7.54 -19.29
N PRO A 281 -19.62 7.13 -20.24
CA PRO A 281 -20.03 6.60 -21.54
C PRO A 281 -20.41 5.11 -21.50
N GLY A 282 -20.17 4.43 -20.39
CA GLY A 282 -20.29 2.98 -20.27
C GLY A 282 -21.72 2.46 -20.30
N ALA A 283 -21.85 1.16 -20.38
CA ALA A 283 -23.16 0.49 -20.46
C ALA A 283 -23.83 0.32 -19.09
N LEU A 284 -23.05 0.10 -18.02
CA LEU A 284 -23.59 -0.15 -16.68
C LEU A 284 -23.96 1.14 -15.98
N GLN A 285 -23.07 2.11 -15.92
CA GLN A 285 -23.29 3.42 -15.30
C GLN A 285 -23.82 3.33 -13.87
N LEU A 286 -23.26 2.44 -13.07
CA LEU A 286 -23.59 2.27 -11.66
C LEU A 286 -22.47 2.84 -10.78
N ALA A 287 -22.80 3.46 -9.66
CA ALA A 287 -21.78 3.85 -8.71
C ALA A 287 -21.07 2.62 -8.13
N PHE A 288 -21.83 1.56 -7.80
CA PHE A 288 -21.30 0.31 -7.25
C PHE A 288 -21.85 -0.88 -8.04
N ASN A 289 -20.98 -1.58 -8.75
CA ASN A 289 -21.31 -2.81 -9.48
C ASN A 289 -20.77 -4.03 -8.73
N ILE A 290 -21.66 -4.80 -8.11
CA ILE A 290 -21.33 -5.98 -7.34
C ILE A 290 -21.60 -7.21 -8.19
N THR A 291 -20.57 -7.74 -8.85
CA THR A 291 -20.71 -8.81 -9.84
C THR A 291 -20.89 -10.19 -9.21
N ASN A 292 -20.45 -10.38 -7.98
CA ASN A 292 -20.34 -11.66 -7.30
C ASN A 292 -21.18 -11.75 -6.02
N TYR A 293 -22.17 -10.89 -5.86
CA TYR A 293 -22.99 -10.83 -4.65
C TYR A 293 -23.74 -12.14 -4.37
N GLN A 294 -23.55 -12.68 -3.18
CA GLN A 294 -24.30 -13.77 -2.60
C GLN A 294 -24.50 -13.49 -1.10
N ALA A 295 -25.71 -13.23 -0.69
CA ALA A 295 -26.02 -12.73 0.66
C ALA A 295 -25.40 -13.58 1.81
N ASP A 296 -25.38 -14.90 1.67
CA ASP A 296 -24.92 -15.81 2.71
C ASP A 296 -23.46 -16.24 2.59
N SER A 297 -22.90 -16.28 1.37
CA SER A 297 -21.56 -16.86 1.13
C SER A 297 -20.53 -15.87 0.64
N CYS A 298 -20.95 -14.76 0.03
CA CYS A 298 -20.07 -13.68 -0.44
C CYS A 298 -20.81 -12.34 -0.29
N PRO A 299 -21.05 -11.88 0.96
CA PRO A 299 -21.77 -10.64 1.20
C PRO A 299 -20.95 -9.43 0.77
N THR A 300 -21.65 -8.39 0.30
CA THR A 300 -21.12 -7.04 0.12
C THR A 300 -22.19 -6.08 0.63
N THR A 301 -21.79 -5.01 1.29
CA THR A 301 -22.70 -4.04 1.86
C THR A 301 -22.53 -2.68 1.20
N VAL A 302 -23.60 -2.16 0.61
CA VAL A 302 -23.67 -0.79 0.09
C VAL A 302 -24.65 0.00 0.95
N TYR A 303 -24.14 0.96 1.72
CA TYR A 303 -24.95 1.78 2.63
C TYR A 303 -25.66 2.92 1.89
N ALA A 304 -26.83 3.33 2.41
CA ALA A 304 -27.60 4.47 1.93
C ALA A 304 -26.89 5.84 2.11
N SER A 305 -25.81 5.88 2.86
CA SER A 305 -24.95 7.05 3.00
C SER A 305 -24.10 7.35 1.76
N ASN A 306 -24.01 6.42 0.80
CA ASN A 306 -23.38 6.68 -0.50
C ASN A 306 -24.30 7.53 -1.39
N THR A 307 -23.72 8.39 -2.23
CA THR A 307 -24.45 9.25 -3.16
C THR A 307 -23.96 9.08 -4.59
N VAL A 308 -24.86 9.26 -5.55
CA VAL A 308 -24.54 9.24 -6.98
C VAL A 308 -25.24 10.38 -7.70
N THR A 309 -24.53 11.02 -8.62
CA THR A 309 -25.06 11.99 -9.57
C THR A 309 -24.88 11.44 -10.98
N GLY A 310 -25.88 11.57 -11.84
CA GLY A 310 -25.85 10.98 -13.17
C GLY A 310 -25.96 9.44 -13.16
N GLY A 311 -25.60 8.84 -14.30
CA GLY A 311 -25.65 7.40 -14.47
C GLY A 311 -27.04 6.78 -14.38
N LYS A 312 -27.07 5.45 -14.11
CA LYS A 312 -28.32 4.67 -14.02
C LYS A 312 -28.73 4.32 -12.60
N GLY A 313 -27.88 4.56 -11.61
CA GLY A 313 -28.23 4.31 -10.24
C GLY A 313 -27.04 4.06 -9.29
N LEU A 314 -27.40 3.81 -8.04
CA LEU A 314 -26.40 3.64 -7.00
C LEU A 314 -25.72 2.26 -7.10
N THR A 315 -26.51 1.18 -7.17
CA THR A 315 -25.97 -0.19 -7.13
C THR A 315 -26.96 -1.20 -7.71
N ASN A 316 -26.47 -2.38 -8.07
CA ASN A 316 -27.25 -3.53 -8.52
C ASN A 316 -27.71 -4.48 -7.40
N ILE A 317 -27.38 -4.18 -6.13
CA ILE A 317 -27.82 -4.97 -4.96
C ILE A 317 -28.71 -4.12 -4.03
N ALA A 318 -29.32 -4.76 -3.03
CA ALA A 318 -30.11 -4.04 -2.02
C ALA A 318 -29.23 -3.08 -1.20
N VAL A 319 -29.71 -1.86 -1.03
CA VAL A 319 -29.05 -0.83 -0.22
C VAL A 319 -29.35 -1.06 1.26
N THR A 320 -28.34 -1.01 2.10
CA THR A 320 -28.47 -1.08 3.56
C THR A 320 -28.72 0.32 4.11
N PRO A 321 -29.72 0.51 5.01
CA PRO A 321 -30.02 1.80 5.63
C PRO A 321 -28.87 2.41 6.44
#